data_9284e67e04be1328eae112bcc17d4903
#
_entry.id   9284e67e04be1328eae112bcc17d4903
#
_cell.length_a   1.000
_cell.length_b   1.000
_cell.length_c   1.000
_cell.angle_alpha   90.00
_cell.angle_beta   90.00
_cell.angle_gamma   90.00
#
_symmetry.space_group_name_H-M   'P 1'
#
loop_
_entity.id
_entity.type
_entity.pdbx_description
1 polymer ?
#
loop_
_entity_poly.entity_id
_entity_poly.type
_entity_poly.pdbx_seq_one_letter_code
_entity_poly.pdbx_strand_id
1 'polypeptide(L)'
;NPGHDLAALERLGSGVDEVEIERREQLAGPDDLASIVFTSGTTGRQKGVRITHGNFVRLVVQVTQAYGEVVHDRATTIILLPLAHVLAQGLQLVSVYAGMKIVHVGDPKSAVAAMGEVRPTFMVVVPRILEKIRVAARAKAQESKVGSVFAEADRTAIAWGEHLERTQDQPDLRPSRWLVLRHRLFERLFYGRLRALMGGRVDYLLSGASALDPSLGNFFRGVGIPVIEGYGLTETTGPITGNRPGTMRAGSVGIPIPGSSVRISDEGEVLVRGVGVSPGYLNPKDDGESYTDGFYRTGDVGRLDQDGFLYIQGRLKNIIVTASGKNIAPEPWEAVVATDPIVSEAIMVGEGKPYAAAVILLDAEQAAAWARRRGSAELAQQLEAAPTTRDGIRIDDEGIRAHIQRTVDGANAAVSRAEQVRRFIVLMAVPSEDDRTLTPTLKLRRTEFLNTVAHHVHQLYQGENQS
;
A
#
# COMPACT_ATOMS: atom_id res chain seq x y z
N ASN A 1 -12.08 2.62 30.71
CA ASN A 1 -12.72 3.28 31.85
C ASN A 1 -13.84 2.39 32.39
N PRO A 2 -13.77 1.86 33.60
CA PRO A 2 -14.74 0.86 34.12
C PRO A 2 -16.20 1.36 34.25
N GLY A 3 -16.51 2.57 33.85
CA GLY A 3 -17.87 3.16 33.91
C GLY A 3 -18.58 3.32 32.57
N HIS A 4 -17.97 2.84 31.46
CA HIS A 4 -18.51 3.02 30.11
C HIS A 4 -18.56 1.68 29.34
N ASP A 5 -19.09 0.63 29.99
CA ASP A 5 -19.39 -0.62 29.30
C ASP A 5 -20.73 -0.51 28.52
N LEU A 6 -20.98 -1.49 27.67
CA LEU A 6 -22.20 -1.52 26.85
C LEU A 6 -23.47 -1.49 27.71
N ALA A 7 -23.47 -2.19 28.85
CA ALA A 7 -24.57 -2.22 29.77
C ALA A 7 -24.82 -0.85 30.46
N ALA A 8 -23.77 -0.06 30.70
CA ALA A 8 -23.91 1.32 31.18
C ALA A 8 -24.54 2.22 30.11
N LEU A 9 -24.17 2.04 28.84
CA LEU A 9 -24.76 2.77 27.72
C LEU A 9 -26.25 2.42 27.54
N GLU A 10 -26.60 1.14 27.62
CA GLU A 10 -27.99 0.68 27.56
C GLU A 10 -28.82 1.27 28.71
N ARG A 11 -28.31 1.30 29.95
CA ARG A 11 -28.98 1.94 31.08
C ARG A 11 -29.21 3.45 30.86
N LEU A 12 -28.22 4.13 30.30
CA LEU A 12 -28.36 5.56 29.97
C LEU A 12 -29.39 5.80 28.86
N GLY A 13 -29.48 4.88 27.90
CA GLY A 13 -30.44 4.94 26.79
C GLY A 13 -31.87 4.55 27.17
N SER A 14 -32.10 3.83 28.29
CA SER A 14 -33.41 3.28 28.65
C SER A 14 -34.53 4.30 28.90
N GLY A 15 -34.16 5.57 29.12
CA GLY A 15 -35.13 6.67 29.32
C GLY A 15 -35.22 7.61 28.09
N VAL A 16 -34.62 7.29 26.97
CA VAL A 16 -34.66 8.11 25.75
C VAL A 16 -35.91 7.73 24.96
N ASP A 17 -36.78 8.71 24.72
CA ASP A 17 -38.00 8.54 23.94
C ASP A 17 -37.65 8.33 22.44
N GLU A 18 -38.42 7.50 21.76
CA GLU A 18 -38.31 7.24 20.34
C GLU A 18 -38.49 8.53 19.52
N VAL A 19 -39.39 9.43 19.94
CA VAL A 19 -39.58 10.76 19.33
C VAL A 19 -38.31 11.62 19.41
N GLU A 20 -37.54 11.52 20.48
CA GLU A 20 -36.27 12.25 20.61
C GLU A 20 -35.19 11.63 19.71
N ILE A 21 -35.20 10.32 19.49
CA ILE A 21 -34.31 9.67 18.52
C ILE A 21 -34.64 10.17 17.12
N GLU A 22 -35.91 10.10 16.70
CA GLU A 22 -36.37 10.58 15.39
C GLU A 22 -36.04 12.06 15.18
N ARG A 23 -36.22 12.89 16.22
CA ARG A 23 -35.84 14.30 16.16
C ARG A 23 -34.35 14.50 15.92
N ARG A 24 -33.50 13.69 16.56
CA ARG A 24 -32.04 13.76 16.39
C ARG A 24 -31.59 13.25 15.03
N GLU A 25 -32.22 12.22 14.48
CA GLU A 25 -31.95 11.74 13.13
C GLU A 25 -32.17 12.80 12.05
N GLN A 26 -33.09 13.75 12.31
CA GLN A 26 -33.39 14.86 11.40
C GLN A 26 -32.46 16.08 11.57
N LEU A 27 -31.58 16.10 12.58
CA LEU A 27 -30.70 17.24 12.84
C LEU A 27 -29.57 17.40 11.85
N ALA A 28 -29.11 16.30 11.22
CA ALA A 28 -27.98 16.32 10.32
C ALA A 28 -28.41 16.13 8.86
N GLY A 29 -28.04 17.08 8.01
CA GLY A 29 -28.21 17.01 6.57
C GLY A 29 -26.96 16.48 5.86
N PRO A 30 -27.04 16.28 4.54
CA PRO A 30 -25.92 15.79 3.75
C PRO A 30 -24.65 16.65 3.82
N ASP A 31 -24.78 17.95 4.01
CA ASP A 31 -23.68 18.91 4.01
C ASP A 31 -23.08 19.14 5.41
N ASP A 32 -23.73 18.58 6.46
CA ASP A 32 -23.22 18.64 7.80
C ASP A 32 -21.99 17.76 7.99
N LEU A 33 -21.13 18.18 8.93
CA LEU A 33 -19.88 17.49 9.25
C LEU A 33 -20.16 16.16 9.94
N ALA A 34 -19.72 15.06 9.32
CA ALA A 34 -19.80 13.72 9.89
C ALA A 34 -18.53 13.30 10.62
N SER A 35 -17.36 13.65 10.05
CA SER A 35 -16.07 13.23 10.60
C SER A 35 -14.98 14.25 10.25
N ILE A 36 -13.96 14.32 11.13
CA ILE A 36 -12.70 15.00 10.86
C ILE A 36 -11.59 13.94 10.93
N VAL A 37 -10.94 13.70 9.81
CA VAL A 37 -9.82 12.74 9.73
C VAL A 37 -8.53 13.49 9.54
N PHE A 38 -7.59 13.30 10.46
CA PHE A 38 -6.30 13.97 10.42
C PHE A 38 -5.33 13.24 9.48
N THR A 39 -4.70 14.00 8.60
CA THR A 39 -3.61 13.53 7.73
C THR A 39 -2.28 14.10 8.22
N SER A 40 -1.22 13.31 8.08
CA SER A 40 0.15 13.81 8.28
C SER A 40 0.52 14.70 7.09
N GLY A 41 0.17 15.98 7.16
CA GLY A 41 0.50 16.94 6.10
C GLY A 41 2.00 16.94 5.77
N THR A 42 2.32 17.30 4.55
CA THR A 42 3.70 17.38 4.03
C THR A 42 4.57 18.39 4.77
N THR A 43 3.94 19.31 5.52
CA THR A 43 4.58 20.38 6.31
C THR A 43 4.86 19.97 7.76
N GLY A 44 4.72 18.67 8.12
CA GLY A 44 4.92 18.19 9.48
C GLY A 44 3.74 18.45 10.44
N ARG A 45 2.84 19.38 10.12
CA ARG A 45 1.62 19.64 10.90
C ARG A 45 0.46 18.78 10.38
N GLN A 46 -0.28 18.16 11.28
CA GLN A 46 -1.48 17.42 10.92
C GLN A 46 -2.57 18.38 10.41
N LYS A 47 -3.23 18.01 9.32
CA LYS A 47 -4.36 18.72 8.76
C LYS A 47 -5.62 17.89 8.95
N GLY A 48 -6.67 18.49 9.50
CA GLY A 48 -7.98 17.83 9.66
C GLY A 48 -8.81 17.98 8.39
N VAL A 49 -9.06 16.88 7.71
CA VAL A 49 -9.95 16.82 6.53
C VAL A 49 -11.39 16.76 7.02
N ARG A 50 -12.24 17.65 6.53
CA ARG A 50 -13.68 17.68 6.82
C ARG A 50 -14.39 16.69 5.92
N ILE A 51 -15.13 15.75 6.50
CA ILE A 51 -15.92 14.78 5.73
C ILE A 51 -17.38 14.95 6.14
N THR A 52 -18.25 15.20 5.16
CA THR A 52 -19.68 15.38 5.40
C THR A 52 -20.43 14.04 5.38
N HIS A 53 -21.64 14.02 5.94
CA HIS A 53 -22.54 12.87 5.81
C HIS A 53 -22.78 12.52 4.33
N GLY A 54 -22.97 13.53 3.49
CA GLY A 54 -23.15 13.35 2.06
C GLY A 54 -21.95 12.73 1.36
N ASN A 55 -20.71 13.06 1.75
CA ASN A 55 -19.52 12.42 1.23
C ASN A 55 -19.52 10.90 1.49
N PHE A 56 -19.78 10.48 2.74
CA PHE A 56 -19.84 9.09 3.11
C PHE A 56 -20.99 8.34 2.41
N VAL A 57 -22.21 8.84 2.52
CA VAL A 57 -23.39 8.15 1.99
C VAL A 57 -23.30 7.97 0.48
N ARG A 58 -22.96 9.04 -0.26
CA ARG A 58 -22.84 8.96 -1.72
C ARG A 58 -21.73 8.02 -2.14
N LEU A 59 -20.56 8.08 -1.46
CA LEU A 59 -19.44 7.17 -1.76
C LEU A 59 -19.82 5.72 -1.49
N VAL A 60 -20.43 5.42 -0.35
CA VAL A 60 -20.86 4.07 0.02
C VAL A 60 -21.81 3.48 -1.01
N VAL A 61 -22.80 4.25 -1.45
CA VAL A 61 -23.74 3.83 -2.51
C VAL A 61 -22.99 3.51 -3.80
N GLN A 62 -22.09 4.39 -4.24
CA GLN A 62 -21.34 4.21 -5.49
C GLN A 62 -20.38 3.02 -5.43
N VAL A 63 -19.69 2.84 -4.30
CA VAL A 63 -18.78 1.69 -4.09
C VAL A 63 -19.57 0.38 -4.09
N THR A 64 -20.70 0.33 -3.37
CA THR A 64 -21.53 -0.89 -3.33
C THR A 64 -22.09 -1.25 -4.72
N GLN A 65 -22.52 -0.26 -5.51
CA GLN A 65 -22.95 -0.49 -6.88
C GLN A 65 -21.81 -0.97 -7.79
N ALA A 66 -20.60 -0.40 -7.65
CA ALA A 66 -19.47 -0.75 -8.49
C ALA A 66 -18.88 -2.13 -8.17
N TYR A 67 -19.03 -2.59 -6.94
CA TYR A 67 -18.39 -3.81 -6.42
C TYR A 67 -19.40 -4.82 -5.84
N GLY A 68 -20.61 -4.88 -6.40
CA GLY A 68 -21.68 -5.78 -5.91
C GLY A 68 -21.31 -7.26 -5.89
N GLU A 69 -20.32 -7.70 -6.68
CA GLU A 69 -19.77 -9.07 -6.63
C GLU A 69 -18.94 -9.33 -5.37
N VAL A 70 -18.40 -8.27 -4.75
CA VAL A 70 -17.50 -8.33 -3.59
C VAL A 70 -18.23 -7.93 -2.32
N VAL A 71 -19.10 -6.92 -2.43
CA VAL A 71 -19.75 -6.23 -1.32
C VAL A 71 -21.26 -6.55 -1.37
N HIS A 72 -21.68 -7.54 -0.60
CA HIS A 72 -23.08 -8.00 -0.55
C HIS A 72 -23.39 -8.63 0.83
N ASP A 73 -24.65 -8.87 1.12
CA ASP A 73 -25.18 -9.36 2.41
C ASP A 73 -24.60 -10.71 2.89
N ARG A 74 -24.10 -11.54 1.97
CA ARG A 74 -23.45 -12.82 2.30
C ARG A 74 -21.95 -12.71 2.50
N ALA A 75 -21.36 -11.53 2.21
CA ALA A 75 -19.94 -11.30 2.34
C ALA A 75 -19.53 -11.16 3.83
N THR A 76 -18.31 -11.55 4.12
CA THR A 76 -17.69 -11.41 5.44
C THR A 76 -16.35 -10.71 5.29
N THR A 77 -16.11 -9.70 6.12
CA THR A 77 -14.84 -8.97 6.12
C THR A 77 -14.23 -8.89 7.51
N ILE A 78 -12.89 -8.73 7.54
CA ILE A 78 -12.14 -8.42 8.75
C ILE A 78 -11.56 -7.01 8.58
N ILE A 79 -11.79 -6.15 9.57
CA ILE A 79 -11.20 -4.82 9.65
C ILE A 79 -10.00 -4.88 10.58
N LEU A 80 -8.80 -4.76 10.00
CA LEU A 80 -7.51 -4.76 10.68
C LEU A 80 -6.94 -3.33 10.84
N LEU A 81 -7.42 -2.40 10.05
CA LEU A 81 -6.97 -1.02 10.04
C LEU A 81 -7.67 -0.21 11.14
N PRO A 82 -6.99 0.74 11.78
CA PRO A 82 -7.62 1.64 12.76
C PRO A 82 -8.78 2.43 12.14
N LEU A 83 -9.90 2.53 12.86
CA LEU A 83 -11.06 3.33 12.42
C LEU A 83 -10.78 4.84 12.38
N ALA A 84 -9.67 5.29 12.94
CA ALA A 84 -9.16 6.66 12.75
C ALA A 84 -8.73 6.93 11.29
N HIS A 85 -8.54 5.89 10.47
CA HIS A 85 -8.18 6.01 9.08
C HIS A 85 -9.43 5.92 8.18
N VAL A 86 -9.56 6.86 7.24
CA VAL A 86 -10.73 6.96 6.34
C VAL A 86 -11.06 5.67 5.59
N LEU A 87 -10.04 4.89 5.20
CA LEU A 87 -10.24 3.61 4.51
C LEU A 87 -10.98 2.59 5.39
N ALA A 88 -10.64 2.51 6.68
CA ALA A 88 -11.32 1.62 7.63
C ALA A 88 -12.74 2.10 7.93
N GLN A 89 -12.95 3.42 8.08
CA GLN A 89 -14.28 4.01 8.23
C GLN A 89 -15.15 3.72 7.01
N GLY A 90 -14.63 3.97 5.81
CA GLY A 90 -15.33 3.71 4.56
C GLY A 90 -15.71 2.23 4.41
N LEU A 91 -14.77 1.31 4.71
CA LEU A 91 -15.05 -0.13 4.69
C LEU A 91 -16.15 -0.52 5.67
N GLN A 92 -16.10 0.01 6.90
CA GLN A 92 -17.15 -0.23 7.89
C GLN A 92 -18.52 0.23 7.39
N LEU A 93 -18.61 1.46 6.87
CA LEU A 93 -19.88 2.02 6.38
C LEU A 93 -20.40 1.28 5.15
N VAL A 94 -19.54 0.92 4.20
CA VAL A 94 -19.88 0.06 3.04
C VAL A 94 -20.41 -1.28 3.53
N SER A 95 -19.76 -1.89 4.51
CA SER A 95 -20.15 -3.19 5.04
C SER A 95 -21.50 -3.14 5.77
N VAL A 96 -21.76 -2.07 6.55
CA VAL A 96 -23.06 -1.84 7.20
C VAL A 96 -24.16 -1.65 6.15
N TYR A 97 -23.93 -0.80 5.16
CA TYR A 97 -24.90 -0.54 4.09
C TYR A 97 -25.23 -1.80 3.27
N ALA A 98 -24.24 -2.63 2.99
CA ALA A 98 -24.42 -3.87 2.23
C ALA A 98 -24.90 -5.06 3.06
N GLY A 99 -25.08 -4.91 4.39
CA GLY A 99 -25.49 -5.99 5.27
C GLY A 99 -24.41 -7.07 5.48
N MET A 100 -23.13 -6.75 5.29
CA MET A 100 -22.03 -7.71 5.44
C MET A 100 -21.79 -8.07 6.89
N LYS A 101 -21.22 -9.26 7.11
CA LYS A 101 -20.65 -9.63 8.41
C LYS A 101 -19.29 -8.96 8.60
N ILE A 102 -19.15 -8.20 9.70
CA ILE A 102 -17.93 -7.46 10.03
C ILE A 102 -17.30 -8.05 11.30
N VAL A 103 -15.98 -8.24 11.28
CA VAL A 103 -15.19 -8.60 12.45
C VAL A 103 -14.05 -7.61 12.62
N HIS A 104 -13.97 -6.96 13.77
CA HIS A 104 -12.88 -6.05 14.11
C HIS A 104 -11.78 -6.82 14.83
N VAL A 105 -10.52 -6.62 14.39
CA VAL A 105 -9.33 -7.22 14.99
C VAL A 105 -8.36 -6.10 15.34
N GLY A 106 -8.22 -5.84 16.64
CA GLY A 106 -7.40 -4.71 17.14
C GLY A 106 -5.91 -4.97 17.15
N ASP A 107 -5.47 -6.24 17.17
CA ASP A 107 -4.04 -6.59 17.12
C ASP A 107 -3.69 -7.18 15.75
N PRO A 108 -2.88 -6.50 14.93
CA PRO A 108 -2.43 -7.03 13.64
C PRO A 108 -1.68 -8.36 13.73
N LYS A 109 -1.10 -8.72 14.88
CA LYS A 109 -0.41 -10.00 15.07
C LYS A 109 -1.39 -11.18 15.09
N SER A 110 -2.62 -10.96 15.48
CA SER A 110 -3.70 -11.97 15.48
C SER A 110 -4.39 -12.13 14.12
N ALA A 111 -4.02 -11.34 13.10
CA ALA A 111 -4.69 -11.30 11.80
C ALA A 111 -4.80 -12.68 11.13
N VAL A 112 -3.70 -13.47 11.11
CA VAL A 112 -3.70 -14.80 10.46
C VAL A 112 -4.62 -15.79 11.19
N ALA A 113 -4.61 -15.77 12.53
CA ALA A 113 -5.52 -16.61 13.33
C ALA A 113 -6.98 -16.20 13.07
N ALA A 114 -7.27 -14.91 13.08
CA ALA A 114 -8.61 -14.38 12.78
C ALA A 114 -9.07 -14.74 11.36
N MET A 115 -8.19 -14.72 10.35
CA MET A 115 -8.52 -15.17 8.99
C MET A 115 -8.97 -16.65 8.96
N GLY A 116 -8.26 -17.51 9.70
CA GLY A 116 -8.61 -18.93 9.79
C GLY A 116 -9.95 -19.19 10.46
N GLU A 117 -10.28 -18.43 11.49
CA GLU A 117 -11.51 -18.57 12.29
C GLU A 117 -12.73 -17.93 11.58
N VAL A 118 -12.58 -16.67 11.14
CA VAL A 118 -13.67 -15.88 10.55
C VAL A 118 -13.96 -16.32 9.11
N ARG A 119 -12.93 -16.79 8.38
CA ARG A 119 -13.00 -17.20 6.97
C ARG A 119 -13.62 -16.13 6.09
N PRO A 120 -13.00 -14.95 5.99
CA PRO A 120 -13.53 -13.82 5.23
C PRO A 120 -13.64 -14.15 3.74
N THR A 121 -14.59 -13.50 3.06
CA THR A 121 -14.72 -13.54 1.59
C THR A 121 -13.99 -12.37 0.96
N PHE A 122 -13.84 -11.27 1.69
CA PHE A 122 -13.20 -10.04 1.26
C PHE A 122 -12.40 -9.40 2.40
N MET A 123 -11.27 -8.80 2.07
CA MET A 123 -10.48 -8.02 3.04
C MET A 123 -9.80 -6.84 2.36
N VAL A 124 -9.65 -5.75 3.12
CA VAL A 124 -8.77 -4.64 2.77
C VAL A 124 -7.42 -4.85 3.43
N VAL A 125 -6.36 -4.84 2.63
CA VAL A 125 -4.98 -5.04 3.06
C VAL A 125 -4.07 -3.97 2.48
N VAL A 126 -2.93 -3.76 3.10
CA VAL A 126 -1.85 -2.96 2.50
C VAL A 126 -0.84 -3.90 1.81
N PRO A 127 -0.13 -3.46 0.75
CA PRO A 127 0.81 -4.29 0.00
C PRO A 127 1.80 -5.05 0.87
N ARG A 128 2.32 -4.42 1.92
CA ARG A 128 3.28 -5.05 2.85
C ARG A 128 2.74 -6.33 3.52
N ILE A 129 1.44 -6.44 3.74
CA ILE A 129 0.83 -7.68 4.27
C ILE A 129 0.93 -8.79 3.22
N LEU A 130 0.65 -8.48 1.96
CA LEU A 130 0.75 -9.43 0.84
C LEU A 130 2.19 -9.92 0.65
N GLU A 131 3.16 -9.00 0.70
CA GLU A 131 4.58 -9.32 0.66
C GLU A 131 4.97 -10.28 1.78
N LYS A 132 4.59 -9.97 3.03
CA LYS A 132 4.85 -10.82 4.20
C LYS A 132 4.27 -12.22 4.03
N ILE A 133 3.05 -12.35 3.50
CA ILE A 133 2.42 -13.65 3.23
C ILE A 133 3.25 -14.44 2.22
N ARG A 134 3.66 -13.82 1.10
CA ARG A 134 4.49 -14.46 0.06
C ARG A 134 5.87 -14.86 0.60
N VAL A 135 6.52 -13.98 1.36
CA VAL A 135 7.83 -14.25 2.00
C VAL A 135 7.72 -15.38 3.03
N ALA A 136 6.70 -15.37 3.88
CA ALA A 136 6.48 -16.44 4.87
C ALA A 136 6.22 -17.80 4.19
N ALA A 137 5.45 -17.84 3.10
CA ALA A 137 5.25 -19.06 2.32
C ALA A 137 6.56 -19.59 1.73
N ARG A 138 7.42 -18.70 1.20
CA ARG A 138 8.74 -19.04 0.68
C ARG A 138 9.67 -19.57 1.78
N ALA A 139 9.70 -18.91 2.94
CA ALA A 139 10.51 -19.32 4.08
C ALA A 139 10.10 -20.75 4.56
N LYS A 140 8.80 -20.99 4.71
CA LYS A 140 8.28 -22.30 5.10
C LYS A 140 8.62 -23.41 4.08
N ALA A 141 8.60 -23.09 2.79
CA ALA A 141 9.01 -24.03 1.75
C ALA A 141 10.53 -24.34 1.81
N GLN A 142 11.36 -23.33 2.16
CA GLN A 142 12.80 -23.52 2.37
C GLN A 142 13.10 -24.44 3.56
N GLU A 143 12.43 -24.22 4.70
CA GLU A 143 12.53 -25.08 5.89
C GLU A 143 12.16 -26.52 5.56
N SER A 144 11.15 -26.73 4.71
CA SER A 144 10.69 -28.04 4.24
C SER A 144 11.56 -28.61 3.11
N LYS A 145 12.71 -27.99 2.78
CA LYS A 145 13.65 -28.39 1.70
C LYS A 145 13.04 -28.43 0.29
N VAL A 146 11.92 -27.73 0.07
CA VAL A 146 11.26 -27.62 -1.24
C VAL A 146 11.31 -26.18 -1.80
N GLY A 147 12.25 -25.36 -1.34
CA GLY A 147 12.37 -23.95 -1.71
C GLY A 147 12.54 -23.71 -3.22
N SER A 148 13.32 -24.55 -3.92
CA SER A 148 13.47 -24.44 -5.39
C SER A 148 12.17 -24.77 -6.13
N VAL A 149 11.40 -25.75 -5.63
CA VAL A 149 10.10 -26.11 -6.18
C VAL A 149 9.08 -24.99 -5.95
N PHE A 150 9.12 -24.36 -4.77
CA PHE A 150 8.27 -23.21 -4.48
C PHE A 150 8.64 -21.99 -5.34
N ALA A 151 9.93 -21.75 -5.60
CA ALA A 151 10.36 -20.68 -6.51
C ALA A 151 9.80 -20.86 -7.94
N GLU A 152 9.65 -22.10 -8.38
CA GLU A 152 9.02 -22.41 -9.66
C GLU A 152 7.51 -22.26 -9.60
N ALA A 153 6.87 -22.61 -8.47
CA ALA A 153 5.45 -22.35 -8.23
C ALA A 153 5.15 -20.85 -8.23
N ASP A 154 6.00 -20.06 -7.60
CA ASP A 154 5.91 -18.59 -7.54
C ASP A 154 5.92 -17.97 -8.96
N ARG A 155 6.92 -18.36 -9.80
CA ARG A 155 6.97 -17.93 -11.21
C ARG A 155 5.77 -18.39 -12.03
N THR A 156 5.28 -19.61 -11.77
CA THR A 156 4.11 -20.15 -12.46
C THR A 156 2.84 -19.41 -12.08
N ALA A 157 2.67 -19.02 -10.80
CA ALA A 157 1.55 -18.21 -10.36
C ALA A 157 1.54 -16.84 -11.04
N ILE A 158 2.70 -16.16 -11.10
CA ILE A 158 2.82 -14.85 -11.79
C ILE A 158 2.45 -15.02 -13.27
N ALA A 159 3.03 -15.97 -13.98
CA ALA A 159 2.76 -16.20 -15.40
C ALA A 159 1.28 -16.57 -15.67
N TRP A 160 0.63 -17.27 -14.72
CA TRP A 160 -0.78 -17.58 -14.79
C TRP A 160 -1.63 -16.32 -14.56
N GLY A 161 -1.28 -15.48 -13.58
CA GLY A 161 -1.93 -14.20 -13.31
C GLY A 161 -1.85 -13.24 -14.49
N GLU A 162 -0.68 -13.12 -15.12
CA GLU A 162 -0.47 -12.35 -16.35
C GLU A 162 -1.30 -12.89 -17.54
N HIS A 163 -1.40 -14.22 -17.63
CA HIS A 163 -2.26 -14.83 -18.65
C HIS A 163 -3.73 -14.46 -18.43
N LEU A 164 -4.22 -14.60 -17.18
CA LEU A 164 -5.60 -14.21 -16.83
C LEU A 164 -5.87 -12.74 -17.10
N GLU A 165 -4.90 -11.85 -16.87
CA GLU A 165 -5.02 -10.43 -17.21
C GLU A 165 -5.20 -10.22 -18.70
N ARG A 166 -4.33 -10.82 -19.52
CA ARG A 166 -4.40 -10.70 -20.98
C ARG A 166 -5.68 -11.29 -21.58
N THR A 167 -6.28 -12.30 -20.94
CA THR A 167 -7.55 -12.87 -21.42
C THR A 167 -8.75 -11.92 -21.26
N GLN A 168 -8.64 -10.86 -20.45
CA GLN A 168 -9.69 -9.85 -20.34
C GLN A 168 -9.82 -9.05 -21.64
N ASP A 169 -8.69 -8.71 -22.27
CA ASP A 169 -8.67 -8.00 -23.56
C ASP A 169 -8.69 -8.96 -24.76
N GLN A 170 -8.29 -10.22 -24.56
CA GLN A 170 -8.18 -11.26 -25.59
C GLN A 170 -8.84 -12.57 -25.13
N PRO A 171 -10.17 -12.69 -25.15
CA PRO A 171 -10.88 -13.86 -24.61
C PRO A 171 -10.51 -15.20 -25.23
N ASP A 172 -10.04 -15.18 -26.48
CA ASP A 172 -9.61 -16.39 -27.23
C ASP A 172 -8.17 -16.83 -26.92
N LEU A 173 -7.43 -16.04 -26.13
CA LEU A 173 -6.03 -16.35 -25.75
C LEU A 173 -5.99 -17.62 -24.90
N ARG A 174 -5.31 -18.65 -25.43
CA ARG A 174 -5.14 -19.94 -24.71
C ARG A 174 -3.80 -20.01 -24.01
N PRO A 175 -3.76 -20.48 -22.74
CA PRO A 175 -2.50 -20.71 -22.07
C PRO A 175 -1.72 -21.86 -22.73
N SER A 176 -0.39 -21.84 -22.63
CA SER A 176 0.41 -22.98 -23.08
C SER A 176 0.08 -24.24 -22.25
N ARG A 177 0.12 -25.41 -22.90
CA ARG A 177 -0.16 -26.69 -22.19
C ARG A 177 0.77 -26.91 -21.00
N TRP A 178 2.01 -26.45 -21.09
CA TRP A 178 2.97 -26.49 -19.98
C TRP A 178 2.56 -25.61 -18.82
N LEU A 179 2.10 -24.40 -19.07
CA LEU A 179 1.63 -23.50 -18.03
C LEU A 179 0.43 -24.11 -17.30
N VAL A 180 -0.53 -24.68 -18.03
CA VAL A 180 -1.69 -25.38 -17.45
C VAL A 180 -1.27 -26.54 -16.57
N LEU A 181 -0.36 -27.38 -17.06
CA LEU A 181 0.09 -28.58 -16.31
C LEU A 181 0.82 -28.17 -15.01
N ARG A 182 1.73 -27.20 -15.09
CA ARG A 182 2.47 -26.68 -13.93
C ARG A 182 1.56 -26.02 -12.94
N HIS A 183 0.64 -25.18 -13.40
CA HIS A 183 -0.33 -24.52 -12.53
C HIS A 183 -1.19 -25.55 -11.77
N ARG A 184 -1.71 -26.59 -12.43
CA ARG A 184 -2.47 -27.68 -11.80
C ARG A 184 -1.64 -28.47 -10.77
N LEU A 185 -0.37 -28.69 -11.05
CA LEU A 185 0.55 -29.34 -10.10
C LEU A 185 0.72 -28.48 -8.84
N PHE A 186 1.03 -27.21 -9.02
CA PHE A 186 1.30 -26.30 -7.90
C PHE A 186 0.03 -25.89 -7.15
N GLU A 187 -1.14 -25.94 -7.79
CA GLU A 187 -2.44 -25.85 -7.14
C GLU A 187 -2.58 -26.85 -5.99
N ARG A 188 -2.23 -28.09 -6.25
CA ARG A 188 -2.30 -29.19 -5.25
C ARG A 188 -1.21 -29.08 -4.18
N LEU A 189 -0.02 -28.63 -4.56
CA LEU A 189 1.12 -28.62 -3.66
C LEU A 189 1.18 -27.39 -2.77
N PHE A 190 0.83 -26.20 -3.30
CA PHE A 190 1.08 -24.91 -2.64
C PHE A 190 -0.15 -23.97 -2.62
N TYR A 191 -0.81 -23.72 -3.76
CA TYR A 191 -1.79 -22.62 -3.84
C TYR A 191 -3.03 -22.87 -2.97
N GLY A 192 -3.56 -24.10 -2.97
CA GLY A 192 -4.66 -24.47 -2.09
C GLY A 192 -4.32 -24.31 -0.60
N ARG A 193 -3.07 -24.59 -0.21
CA ARG A 193 -2.60 -24.39 1.17
C ARG A 193 -2.48 -22.91 1.52
N LEU A 194 -2.00 -22.10 0.59
CA LEU A 194 -1.88 -20.65 0.80
C LEU A 194 -3.27 -20.02 0.98
N ARG A 195 -4.24 -20.40 0.15
CA ARG A 195 -5.63 -19.95 0.33
C ARG A 195 -6.22 -20.42 1.68
N ALA A 196 -5.92 -21.65 2.09
CA ALA A 196 -6.38 -22.17 3.37
C ALA A 196 -5.85 -21.38 4.57
N LEU A 197 -4.60 -20.86 4.52
CA LEU A 197 -4.04 -19.98 5.54
C LEU A 197 -4.81 -18.65 5.66
N MET A 198 -5.44 -18.21 4.58
CA MET A 198 -6.26 -17.00 4.53
C MET A 198 -7.75 -17.31 4.79
N GLY A 199 -8.08 -18.47 5.36
CA GLY A 199 -9.44 -18.90 5.68
C GLY A 199 -10.15 -19.69 4.57
N GLY A 200 -9.56 -19.83 3.38
CA GLY A 200 -10.02 -20.69 2.28
C GLY A 200 -11.30 -20.20 1.58
N ARG A 201 -11.76 -18.97 1.85
CA ARG A 201 -12.98 -18.40 1.26
C ARG A 201 -12.79 -17.00 0.69
N VAL A 202 -11.55 -16.50 0.68
CA VAL A 202 -11.26 -15.16 0.13
C VAL A 202 -11.46 -15.18 -1.38
N ASP A 203 -12.45 -14.44 -1.85
CA ASP A 203 -12.74 -14.26 -3.27
C ASP A 203 -11.92 -13.10 -3.84
N TYR A 204 -11.80 -12.00 -3.07
CA TYR A 204 -11.05 -10.80 -3.45
C TYR A 204 -10.31 -10.19 -2.26
N LEU A 205 -9.16 -9.59 -2.56
CA LEU A 205 -8.49 -8.64 -1.66
C LEU A 205 -8.53 -7.25 -2.30
N LEU A 206 -8.66 -6.21 -1.48
CA LEU A 206 -8.46 -4.83 -1.92
C LEU A 206 -7.15 -4.33 -1.34
N SER A 207 -6.27 -3.86 -2.21
CA SER A 207 -5.02 -3.21 -1.84
C SER A 207 -5.13 -1.71 -2.05
N GLY A 208 -4.71 -0.94 -1.05
CA GLY A 208 -4.72 0.51 -1.10
C GLY A 208 -3.68 1.13 -0.18
N ALA A 209 -3.68 2.46 -0.10
CA ALA A 209 -2.78 3.28 0.71
C ALA A 209 -1.31 3.32 0.26
N SER A 210 -0.84 2.42 -0.60
CA SER A 210 0.47 2.47 -1.26
C SER A 210 0.42 1.64 -2.56
N ALA A 211 1.40 1.85 -3.45
CA ALA A 211 1.49 1.11 -4.71
C ALA A 211 1.70 -0.38 -4.46
N LEU A 212 1.05 -1.22 -5.26
CA LEU A 212 1.25 -2.67 -5.28
C LEU A 212 2.18 -3.03 -6.44
N ASP A 213 3.20 -3.85 -6.16
CA ASP A 213 4.04 -4.41 -7.21
C ASP A 213 3.19 -5.27 -8.17
N PRO A 214 3.25 -5.05 -9.50
CA PRO A 214 2.45 -5.80 -10.46
C PRO A 214 2.67 -7.30 -10.41
N SER A 215 3.91 -7.76 -10.14
CA SER A 215 4.26 -9.16 -10.00
C SER A 215 3.59 -9.77 -8.76
N LEU A 216 3.49 -9.00 -7.66
CA LEU A 216 2.79 -9.43 -6.44
C LEU A 216 1.29 -9.55 -6.69
N GLY A 217 0.67 -8.58 -7.36
CA GLY A 217 -0.73 -8.63 -7.79
C GLY A 217 -1.02 -9.85 -8.66
N ASN A 218 -0.16 -10.11 -9.65
CA ASN A 218 -0.28 -11.27 -10.53
C ASN A 218 0.01 -12.60 -9.83
N PHE A 219 0.92 -12.64 -8.85
CA PHE A 219 1.11 -13.81 -8.00
C PHE A 219 -0.19 -14.21 -7.30
N PHE A 220 -0.83 -13.28 -6.59
CA PHE A 220 -2.08 -13.58 -5.87
C PHE A 220 -3.23 -13.91 -6.82
N ARG A 221 -3.36 -13.23 -7.96
CA ARG A 221 -4.31 -13.59 -9.03
C ARG A 221 -4.08 -15.03 -9.51
N GLY A 222 -2.83 -15.40 -9.75
CA GLY A 222 -2.45 -16.75 -10.18
C GLY A 222 -2.65 -17.83 -9.12
N VAL A 223 -2.61 -17.46 -7.84
CA VAL A 223 -2.97 -18.33 -6.70
C VAL A 223 -4.50 -18.48 -6.56
N GLY A 224 -5.29 -17.66 -7.28
CA GLY A 224 -6.74 -17.68 -7.22
C GLY A 224 -7.34 -16.74 -6.18
N ILE A 225 -6.59 -15.70 -5.77
CA ILE A 225 -7.05 -14.62 -4.89
C ILE A 225 -6.75 -13.28 -5.58
N PRO A 226 -7.58 -12.82 -6.52
CA PRO A 226 -7.32 -11.56 -7.21
C PRO A 226 -7.31 -10.37 -6.24
N VAL A 227 -6.35 -9.45 -6.47
CA VAL A 227 -6.19 -8.23 -5.68
C VAL A 227 -6.71 -7.05 -6.48
N ILE A 228 -7.75 -6.42 -5.99
CA ILE A 228 -8.30 -5.17 -6.51
C ILE A 228 -7.42 -4.03 -5.97
N GLU A 229 -6.76 -3.30 -6.85
CA GLU A 229 -6.12 -2.05 -6.47
C GLU A 229 -7.10 -0.90 -6.57
N GLY A 230 -7.05 0.00 -5.57
CA GLY A 230 -7.81 1.24 -5.54
C GLY A 230 -6.94 2.41 -5.10
N TYR A 231 -7.26 3.59 -5.60
CA TYR A 231 -6.59 4.83 -5.25
C TYR A 231 -7.59 5.84 -4.70
N GLY A 232 -7.16 6.50 -3.65
CA GLY A 232 -7.89 7.59 -3.01
C GLY A 232 -7.09 8.16 -1.86
N LEU A 233 -7.60 9.26 -1.34
CA LEU A 233 -6.99 10.06 -0.28
C LEU A 233 -7.99 10.21 0.86
N THR A 234 -7.55 10.74 1.98
CA THR A 234 -8.48 11.19 3.03
C THR A 234 -9.38 12.29 2.50
N GLU A 235 -8.82 13.16 1.68
CA GLU A 235 -9.49 14.28 1.01
C GLU A 235 -10.54 13.84 -0.03
N THR A 236 -10.52 12.57 -0.43
CA THR A 236 -11.56 11.96 -1.29
C THR A 236 -12.49 11.02 -0.53
N THR A 237 -12.46 11.04 0.82
CA THR A 237 -13.27 10.18 1.72
C THR A 237 -13.00 8.68 1.53
N GLY A 238 -12.13 8.29 0.60
CA GLY A 238 -11.84 6.92 0.23
C GLY A 238 -11.51 6.79 -1.26
N PRO A 239 -11.85 5.67 -1.91
CA PRO A 239 -11.43 5.42 -3.28
C PRO A 239 -12.09 6.40 -4.26
N ILE A 240 -11.31 6.92 -5.18
CA ILE A 240 -11.74 7.72 -6.33
C ILE A 240 -11.65 6.90 -7.63
N THR A 241 -10.68 5.97 -7.67
CA THR A 241 -10.56 4.95 -8.72
C THR A 241 -10.40 3.57 -8.11
N GLY A 242 -10.67 2.54 -8.87
CA GLY A 242 -10.41 1.15 -8.49
C GLY A 242 -10.51 0.19 -9.67
N ASN A 243 -9.69 -0.84 -9.64
CA ASN A 243 -9.85 -2.00 -10.51
C ASN A 243 -11.17 -2.70 -10.16
N ARG A 244 -11.83 -3.28 -11.15
CA ARG A 244 -13.09 -4.00 -10.94
C ARG A 244 -12.91 -5.48 -11.23
N PRO A 245 -13.69 -6.37 -10.58
CA PRO A 245 -13.77 -7.75 -11.01
C PRO A 245 -13.94 -7.86 -12.54
N GLY A 246 -13.17 -8.74 -13.18
CA GLY A 246 -13.21 -8.93 -14.63
C GLY A 246 -12.47 -7.90 -15.50
N THR A 247 -12.04 -6.77 -14.95
CA THR A 247 -11.33 -5.71 -15.69
C THR A 247 -10.15 -5.14 -14.89
N MET A 248 -9.34 -6.02 -14.28
CA MET A 248 -8.20 -5.62 -13.45
C MET A 248 -6.91 -5.55 -14.27
N ARG A 249 -6.18 -4.45 -14.17
CA ARG A 249 -4.85 -4.25 -14.76
C ARG A 249 -3.80 -4.09 -13.68
N ALA A 250 -2.79 -4.97 -13.67
CA ALA A 250 -1.70 -4.91 -12.72
C ALA A 250 -0.88 -3.62 -12.88
N GLY A 251 -0.56 -2.97 -11.76
CA GLY A 251 0.13 -1.69 -11.73
C GLY A 251 -0.75 -0.47 -12.03
N SER A 252 -2.03 -0.69 -12.35
CA SER A 252 -3.04 0.37 -12.44
C SER A 252 -3.87 0.42 -11.18
N VAL A 253 -4.21 1.62 -10.75
CA VAL A 253 -5.17 1.84 -9.66
C VAL A 253 -6.62 1.91 -10.16
N GLY A 254 -6.88 1.37 -11.35
CA GLY A 254 -8.20 1.20 -11.94
C GLY A 254 -8.78 2.44 -12.61
N ILE A 255 -10.06 2.38 -12.87
CA ILE A 255 -10.86 3.44 -13.49
C ILE A 255 -11.65 4.23 -12.43
N PRO A 256 -12.12 5.45 -12.74
CA PRO A 256 -12.96 6.20 -11.82
C PRO A 256 -14.18 5.40 -11.35
N ILE A 257 -14.45 5.45 -10.03
CA ILE A 257 -15.70 4.89 -9.50
C ILE A 257 -16.89 5.75 -9.98
N PRO A 258 -18.12 5.20 -10.03
CA PRO A 258 -19.28 5.99 -10.43
C PRO A 258 -19.39 7.28 -9.61
N GLY A 259 -19.76 8.38 -10.28
CA GLY A 259 -19.85 9.70 -9.66
C GLY A 259 -18.50 10.40 -9.44
N SER A 260 -17.40 9.85 -9.96
CA SER A 260 -16.05 10.43 -9.89
C SER A 260 -15.46 10.67 -11.28
N SER A 261 -14.51 11.58 -11.35
CA SER A 261 -13.77 11.94 -12.57
C SER A 261 -12.30 12.17 -12.24
N VAL A 262 -11.43 11.79 -13.16
CA VAL A 262 -9.99 12.02 -13.09
C VAL A 262 -9.54 12.77 -14.34
N ARG A 263 -8.66 13.74 -14.15
CA ARG A 263 -7.98 14.49 -15.21
C ARG A 263 -6.49 14.57 -14.87
N ILE A 264 -5.65 14.56 -15.88
CA ILE A 264 -4.22 14.82 -15.72
C ILE A 264 -3.95 16.25 -16.16
N SER A 265 -3.26 17.05 -15.34
CA SER A 265 -2.84 18.41 -15.69
C SER A 265 -1.68 18.38 -16.69
N ASP A 266 -1.34 19.55 -17.24
CA ASP A 266 -0.21 19.70 -18.17
C ASP A 266 1.14 19.36 -17.50
N GLU A 267 1.23 19.51 -16.17
CA GLU A 267 2.40 19.13 -15.37
C GLU A 267 2.39 17.64 -14.95
N GLY A 268 1.38 16.87 -15.37
CA GLY A 268 1.22 15.45 -15.02
C GLY A 268 0.57 15.20 -13.67
N GLU A 269 0.03 16.23 -12.98
CA GLU A 269 -0.67 16.05 -11.72
C GLU A 269 -2.04 15.42 -11.91
N VAL A 270 -2.37 14.47 -11.06
CA VAL A 270 -3.69 13.83 -10.99
C VAL A 270 -4.67 14.79 -10.31
N LEU A 271 -5.68 15.22 -11.04
CA LEU A 271 -6.77 16.07 -10.57
C LEU A 271 -8.04 15.24 -10.47
N VAL A 272 -8.75 15.34 -9.35
CA VAL A 272 -9.92 14.50 -9.09
C VAL A 272 -11.15 15.32 -8.71
N ARG A 273 -12.31 14.86 -9.15
CA ARG A 273 -13.61 15.40 -8.76
C ARG A 273 -14.57 14.24 -8.51
N GLY A 274 -15.42 14.34 -7.51
CA GLY A 274 -16.39 13.28 -7.25
C GLY A 274 -17.14 13.46 -5.95
N VAL A 275 -18.08 12.56 -5.73
CA VAL A 275 -19.01 12.58 -4.59
C VAL A 275 -18.31 12.45 -3.24
N GLY A 276 -17.14 11.83 -3.22
CA GLY A 276 -16.32 11.67 -2.02
C GLY A 276 -15.36 12.81 -1.74
N VAL A 277 -15.16 13.75 -2.69
CA VAL A 277 -14.21 14.86 -2.49
C VAL A 277 -14.71 15.76 -1.34
N SER A 278 -13.83 15.94 -0.36
CA SER A 278 -14.07 16.76 0.84
C SER A 278 -14.33 18.23 0.48
N PRO A 279 -15.14 18.96 1.26
CA PRO A 279 -15.30 20.40 1.07
C PRO A 279 -14.09 21.23 1.54
N GLY A 280 -13.04 20.59 2.08
CA GLY A 280 -11.81 21.24 2.52
C GLY A 280 -11.33 20.81 3.90
N TYR A 281 -10.35 21.55 4.42
CA TYR A 281 -9.76 21.26 5.73
C TYR A 281 -10.48 22.03 6.85
N LEU A 282 -10.26 21.57 8.09
CA LEU A 282 -10.79 22.19 9.29
C LEU A 282 -10.31 23.65 9.45
N ASN A 283 -9.05 23.90 9.11
CA ASN A 283 -8.50 25.24 9.03
C ASN A 283 -8.48 25.68 7.55
N PRO A 284 -9.27 26.69 7.15
CA PRO A 284 -9.36 27.15 5.77
C PRO A 284 -8.02 27.60 5.17
N LYS A 285 -7.04 28.00 5.99
CA LYS A 285 -5.69 28.34 5.52
C LYS A 285 -4.94 27.13 4.96
N ASP A 286 -5.36 25.92 5.31
CA ASP A 286 -4.78 24.69 4.80
C ASP A 286 -5.33 24.30 3.43
N ASP A 287 -6.45 24.92 2.98
CA ASP A 287 -7.02 24.68 1.66
C ASP A 287 -6.10 25.20 0.54
N GLY A 288 -5.48 26.38 0.72
CA GLY A 288 -4.55 26.96 -0.22
C GLY A 288 -5.04 26.87 -1.67
N GLU A 289 -4.18 26.33 -2.57
CA GLU A 289 -4.50 26.04 -3.96
C GLU A 289 -4.95 24.58 -4.19
N SER A 290 -5.61 23.97 -3.19
CA SER A 290 -6.02 22.56 -3.25
C SER A 290 -7.08 22.28 -4.30
N TYR A 291 -7.74 23.31 -4.86
CA TYR A 291 -8.77 23.16 -5.89
C TYR A 291 -8.46 24.02 -7.11
N THR A 292 -8.72 23.45 -8.30
CA THR A 292 -8.64 24.14 -9.58
C THR A 292 -9.77 23.66 -10.50
N ASP A 293 -10.52 24.58 -11.11
CA ASP A 293 -11.63 24.28 -12.02
C ASP A 293 -12.64 23.24 -11.46
N GLY A 294 -12.87 23.25 -10.15
CA GLY A 294 -13.76 22.29 -9.47
C GLY A 294 -13.15 20.88 -9.30
N PHE A 295 -11.85 20.70 -9.55
CA PHE A 295 -11.10 19.50 -9.23
C PHE A 295 -10.21 19.72 -8.02
N TYR A 296 -10.07 18.69 -7.20
CA TYR A 296 -9.10 18.64 -6.12
C TYR A 296 -7.72 18.23 -6.68
N ARG A 297 -6.68 18.95 -6.29
CA ARG A 297 -5.28 18.69 -6.63
C ARG A 297 -4.71 17.68 -5.65
N THR A 298 -4.39 16.48 -6.16
CA THR A 298 -3.97 15.38 -5.28
C THR A 298 -2.51 15.49 -4.83
N GLY A 299 -1.71 16.23 -5.57
CA GLY A 299 -0.25 16.26 -5.43
C GLY A 299 0.41 14.94 -5.89
N ASP A 300 -0.34 14.03 -6.50
CA ASP A 300 0.18 12.81 -7.10
C ASP A 300 0.40 13.03 -8.60
N VAL A 301 1.43 12.44 -9.15
CA VAL A 301 1.73 12.41 -10.60
C VAL A 301 1.26 11.10 -11.18
N GLY A 302 0.60 11.15 -12.33
CA GLY A 302 0.08 9.95 -12.97
C GLY A 302 -0.26 10.12 -14.44
N ARG A 303 -0.74 9.05 -15.04
CA ARG A 303 -1.22 9.03 -16.41
C ARG A 303 -2.47 8.18 -16.56
N LEU A 304 -3.31 8.51 -17.50
CA LEU A 304 -4.41 7.67 -17.97
C LEU A 304 -3.97 6.93 -19.25
N ASP A 305 -4.35 5.65 -19.36
CA ASP A 305 -4.25 4.95 -20.64
C ASP A 305 -5.47 5.20 -21.51
N GLN A 306 -5.49 4.59 -22.70
CA GLN A 306 -6.56 4.78 -23.70
C GLN A 306 -7.92 4.26 -23.24
N ASP A 307 -7.93 3.31 -22.28
CA ASP A 307 -9.15 2.72 -21.71
C ASP A 307 -9.56 3.40 -20.39
N GLY A 308 -8.84 4.46 -19.99
CA GLY A 308 -9.15 5.27 -18.81
C GLY A 308 -8.61 4.70 -17.49
N PHE A 309 -7.71 3.72 -17.52
CA PHE A 309 -7.04 3.24 -16.32
C PHE A 309 -5.99 4.24 -15.86
N LEU A 310 -6.02 4.56 -14.56
CA LEU A 310 -5.08 5.45 -13.92
C LEU A 310 -3.84 4.68 -13.43
N TYR A 311 -2.67 5.22 -13.73
CA TYR A 311 -1.38 4.76 -13.22
C TYR A 311 -0.74 5.88 -12.42
N ILE A 312 -0.52 5.65 -11.13
CA ILE A 312 0.20 6.59 -10.26
C ILE A 312 1.70 6.36 -10.44
N GLN A 313 2.42 7.43 -10.69
CA GLN A 313 3.86 7.40 -10.93
C GLN A 313 4.67 7.90 -9.75
N GLY A 314 4.06 8.71 -8.85
CA GLY A 314 4.71 9.20 -7.66
C GLY A 314 4.02 10.43 -7.09
N ARG A 315 4.73 11.11 -6.17
CA ARG A 315 4.30 12.37 -5.56
C ARG A 315 5.00 13.56 -6.20
N LEU A 316 4.27 14.59 -6.58
CA LEU A 316 4.83 15.80 -7.19
C LEU A 316 5.97 16.41 -6.34
N LYS A 317 5.79 16.46 -5.02
CA LYS A 317 6.79 16.96 -4.06
C LYS A 317 8.01 16.06 -3.87
N ASN A 318 7.94 14.79 -4.27
CA ASN A 318 9.03 13.83 -4.16
C ASN A 318 9.84 13.72 -5.46
N ILE A 319 9.37 14.37 -6.53
CA ILE A 319 10.11 14.42 -7.79
C ILE A 319 11.46 15.04 -7.52
N ILE A 320 12.50 14.30 -7.90
CA ILE A 320 13.89 14.72 -7.79
C ILE A 320 14.26 15.45 -9.09
N VAL A 321 14.65 16.71 -8.99
CA VAL A 321 15.18 17.47 -10.12
C VAL A 321 16.70 17.42 -10.07
N THR A 322 17.30 16.65 -10.95
CA THR A 322 18.76 16.53 -11.03
C THR A 322 19.43 17.83 -11.51
N ALA A 323 20.74 17.97 -11.34
CA ALA A 323 21.51 19.12 -11.82
C ALA A 323 21.37 19.34 -13.34
N SER A 324 21.03 18.30 -14.11
CA SER A 324 20.77 18.40 -15.55
C SER A 324 19.33 18.83 -15.88
N GLY A 325 18.48 19.11 -14.89
CA GLY A 325 17.07 19.46 -15.06
C GLY A 325 16.16 18.27 -15.36
N LYS A 326 16.63 17.04 -15.22
CA LYS A 326 15.79 15.85 -15.41
C LYS A 326 14.94 15.59 -14.16
N ASN A 327 13.62 15.46 -14.36
CA ASN A 327 12.67 15.04 -13.33
C ASN A 327 12.69 13.52 -13.20
N ILE A 328 12.84 13.03 -11.97
CA ILE A 328 12.84 11.60 -11.61
C ILE A 328 11.76 11.37 -10.55
N ALA A 329 10.81 10.49 -10.82
CA ALA A 329 9.90 9.97 -9.82
C ALA A 329 10.59 8.79 -9.09
N PRO A 330 10.89 8.91 -7.79
CA PRO A 330 11.67 7.88 -7.10
C PRO A 330 10.87 6.61 -6.80
N GLU A 331 9.56 6.73 -6.60
CA GLU A 331 8.70 5.68 -6.06
C GLU A 331 8.69 4.38 -6.90
N PRO A 332 8.70 4.41 -8.25
CA PRO A 332 8.72 3.17 -9.04
C PRO A 332 10.00 2.35 -8.82
N TRP A 333 11.15 3.01 -8.73
CA TRP A 333 12.42 2.36 -8.44
C TRP A 333 12.49 1.85 -6.99
N GLU A 334 12.06 2.68 -6.04
CA GLU A 334 12.03 2.36 -4.60
C GLU A 334 11.15 1.13 -4.32
N ALA A 335 9.98 1.07 -4.97
CA ALA A 335 9.06 -0.05 -4.83
C ALA A 335 9.68 -1.37 -5.28
N VAL A 336 10.45 -1.38 -6.39
CA VAL A 336 11.14 -2.59 -6.87
C VAL A 336 12.21 -3.03 -5.87
N VAL A 337 13.03 -2.11 -5.35
CA VAL A 337 14.08 -2.44 -4.37
C VAL A 337 13.46 -2.95 -3.05
N ALA A 338 12.35 -2.37 -2.61
CA ALA A 338 11.66 -2.79 -1.40
C ALA A 338 11.04 -4.20 -1.49
N THR A 339 10.98 -4.82 -2.67
CA THR A 339 10.56 -6.23 -2.81
C THR A 339 11.61 -7.22 -2.29
N ASP A 340 12.85 -6.79 -2.08
CA ASP A 340 13.90 -7.63 -1.52
C ASP A 340 13.63 -7.89 -0.03
N PRO A 341 13.58 -9.16 0.41
CA PRO A 341 13.19 -9.50 1.79
C PRO A 341 14.06 -8.89 2.88
N ILE A 342 15.32 -8.57 2.60
CA ILE A 342 16.23 -7.96 3.60
C ILE A 342 16.16 -6.43 3.60
N VAL A 343 15.38 -5.82 2.70
CA VAL A 343 15.20 -4.38 2.63
C VAL A 343 13.93 -3.98 3.37
N SER A 344 14.03 -3.05 4.30
CA SER A 344 12.87 -2.44 4.95
C SER A 344 12.37 -1.22 4.22
N GLU A 345 13.29 -0.38 3.71
CA GLU A 345 12.98 0.84 2.94
C GLU A 345 14.10 1.11 1.93
N ALA A 346 13.73 1.68 0.80
CA ALA A 346 14.66 2.21 -0.20
C ALA A 346 14.29 3.68 -0.47
N ILE A 347 15.26 4.58 -0.42
CA ILE A 347 15.03 6.01 -0.56
C ILE A 347 16.01 6.57 -1.60
N MET A 348 15.48 6.95 -2.75
CA MET A 348 16.27 7.60 -3.80
C MET A 348 16.55 9.06 -3.41
N VAL A 349 17.74 9.53 -3.66
CA VAL A 349 18.18 10.92 -3.43
C VAL A 349 18.89 11.44 -4.67
N GLY A 350 18.90 12.77 -4.90
CA GLY A 350 19.52 13.30 -6.12
C GLY A 350 19.13 14.74 -6.44
N GLU A 351 18.41 15.42 -5.54
CA GLU A 351 18.00 16.82 -5.74
C GLU A 351 19.21 17.73 -5.98
N GLY A 352 19.24 18.40 -7.14
CA GLY A 352 20.37 19.24 -7.55
C GLY A 352 21.70 18.50 -7.74
N LYS A 353 21.71 17.16 -7.80
CA LYS A 353 22.93 16.34 -7.94
C LYS A 353 23.10 15.83 -9.37
N PRO A 354 24.33 15.45 -9.77
CA PRO A 354 24.61 15.01 -11.14
C PRO A 354 23.94 13.66 -11.49
N TYR A 355 23.53 12.88 -10.52
CA TYR A 355 22.86 11.57 -10.69
C TYR A 355 22.03 11.20 -9.49
N ALA A 356 21.12 10.23 -9.68
CA ALA A 356 20.36 9.61 -8.61
C ALA A 356 21.23 8.62 -7.82
N ALA A 357 21.13 8.68 -6.51
CA ALA A 357 21.73 7.74 -5.56
C ALA A 357 20.68 7.21 -4.59
N ALA A 358 20.99 6.25 -3.75
CA ALA A 358 20.01 5.69 -2.82
C ALA A 358 20.56 5.42 -1.42
N VAL A 359 19.69 5.55 -0.45
CA VAL A 359 19.85 5.05 0.92
C VAL A 359 18.96 3.82 1.05
N ILE A 360 19.52 2.68 1.40
CA ILE A 360 18.79 1.41 1.55
C ILE A 360 18.86 0.97 3.00
N LEU A 361 17.70 0.81 3.62
CA LEU A 361 17.55 0.36 4.99
C LEU A 361 17.32 -1.14 5.03
N LEU A 362 18.01 -1.83 5.91
CA LEU A 362 17.82 -3.26 6.13
C LEU A 362 16.71 -3.52 7.16
N ASP A 363 15.95 -4.58 6.94
CA ASP A 363 15.14 -5.21 7.96
C ASP A 363 16.08 -6.08 8.84
N ALA A 364 16.23 -5.73 10.09
CA ALA A 364 17.20 -6.35 11.01
C ALA A 364 16.98 -7.86 11.14
N GLU A 365 15.72 -8.30 11.30
CA GLU A 365 15.35 -9.70 11.47
C GLU A 365 15.63 -10.51 10.19
N GLN A 366 15.20 -9.99 9.04
CA GLN A 366 15.35 -10.67 7.76
C GLN A 366 16.81 -10.68 7.29
N ALA A 367 17.55 -9.60 7.50
CA ALA A 367 18.97 -9.51 7.19
C ALA A 367 19.80 -10.46 8.06
N ALA A 368 19.51 -10.54 9.37
CA ALA A 368 20.15 -11.50 10.27
C ALA A 368 19.84 -12.97 9.88
N ALA A 369 18.59 -13.26 9.56
CA ALA A 369 18.19 -14.58 9.05
C ALA A 369 18.91 -14.93 7.72
N TRP A 370 19.09 -13.94 6.84
CA TRP A 370 19.85 -14.10 5.60
C TRP A 370 21.33 -14.40 5.88
N ALA A 371 21.97 -13.68 6.83
CA ALA A 371 23.35 -13.91 7.20
C ALA A 371 23.56 -15.31 7.81
N ARG A 372 22.66 -15.77 8.70
CA ARG A 372 22.72 -17.14 9.26
C ARG A 372 22.64 -18.21 8.19
N ARG A 373 21.77 -18.06 7.19
CA ARG A 373 21.65 -19.02 6.09
C ARG A 373 22.93 -19.12 5.25
N ARG A 374 23.79 -18.11 5.27
CA ARG A 374 25.09 -18.08 4.60
C ARG A 374 26.26 -18.52 5.49
N GLY A 375 25.97 -18.93 6.71
CA GLY A 375 26.98 -19.39 7.67
C GLY A 375 27.71 -18.26 8.41
N SER A 376 27.26 -17.00 8.28
CA SER A 376 27.86 -15.85 8.96
C SER A 376 27.11 -15.52 10.26
N ALA A 377 27.38 -16.29 11.33
CA ALA A 377 26.75 -16.10 12.61
C ALA A 377 27.16 -14.75 13.26
N GLU A 378 28.38 -14.31 13.04
CA GLU A 378 28.90 -13.04 13.56
C GLU A 378 28.17 -11.84 12.95
N LEU A 379 28.01 -11.83 11.62
CA LEU A 379 27.25 -10.81 10.92
C LEU A 379 25.77 -10.81 11.37
N ALA A 380 25.17 -11.99 11.55
CA ALA A 380 23.79 -12.06 12.05
C ALA A 380 23.65 -11.44 13.44
N GLN A 381 24.59 -11.69 14.34
CA GLN A 381 24.63 -11.10 15.67
C GLN A 381 24.83 -9.58 15.62
N GLN A 382 25.70 -9.10 14.73
CA GLN A 382 25.90 -7.66 14.51
C GLN A 382 24.63 -6.97 14.04
N LEU A 383 23.90 -7.59 13.09
CA LEU A 383 22.65 -7.04 12.55
C LEU A 383 21.51 -7.02 13.58
N GLU A 384 21.47 -8.02 14.48
CA GLU A 384 20.49 -8.07 15.59
C GLU A 384 20.83 -7.12 16.73
N ALA A 385 22.12 -6.95 16.99
CA ALA A 385 22.63 -6.05 18.04
C ALA A 385 22.76 -4.60 17.56
N ALA A 386 22.49 -4.33 16.29
CA ALA A 386 22.61 -2.98 15.74
C ALA A 386 21.79 -2.01 16.58
N PRO A 387 22.41 -1.01 17.22
CA PRO A 387 21.69 -0.10 18.07
C PRO A 387 20.68 0.68 17.25
N THR A 388 19.54 0.98 17.84
CA THR A 388 18.55 1.91 17.33
C THR A 388 19.11 3.33 17.38
N THR A 389 20.18 3.58 16.61
CA THR A 389 20.76 4.90 16.53
C THR A 389 19.98 5.73 15.55
N ARG A 390 19.68 6.95 15.93
CA ARG A 390 18.93 7.92 15.11
C ARG A 390 19.59 8.14 13.74
N ASP A 391 20.93 8.10 13.70
CA ASP A 391 21.73 8.41 12.51
C ASP A 391 21.93 7.19 11.59
N GLY A 392 21.53 5.99 12.03
CA GLY A 392 21.77 4.73 11.32
C GLY A 392 23.26 4.30 11.36
N ILE A 393 23.48 3.01 11.21
CA ILE A 393 24.82 2.43 11.10
C ILE A 393 25.01 1.94 9.67
N ARG A 394 26.09 2.38 9.04
CA ARG A 394 26.48 1.89 7.72
C ARG A 394 26.94 0.44 7.80
N ILE A 395 26.41 -0.38 6.89
CA ILE A 395 26.78 -1.80 6.76
C ILE A 395 27.70 -1.95 5.54
N ASP A 396 28.96 -2.24 5.80
CA ASP A 396 30.00 -2.39 4.78
C ASP A 396 30.37 -3.86 4.50
N ASP A 397 29.46 -4.81 4.83
CA ASP A 397 29.64 -6.23 4.50
C ASP A 397 29.56 -6.48 2.99
N GLU A 398 30.58 -7.16 2.42
CA GLU A 398 30.65 -7.43 0.98
C GLU A 398 29.53 -8.34 0.47
N GLY A 399 29.09 -9.30 1.29
CA GLY A 399 28.00 -10.22 0.95
C GLY A 399 26.66 -9.51 0.85
N ILE A 400 26.34 -8.64 1.81
CA ILE A 400 25.16 -7.78 1.78
C ILE A 400 25.24 -6.80 0.62
N ARG A 401 26.38 -6.15 0.43
CA ARG A 401 26.57 -5.19 -0.65
C ARG A 401 26.36 -5.84 -2.03
N ALA A 402 26.95 -7.03 -2.26
CA ALA A 402 26.79 -7.76 -3.50
C ALA A 402 25.33 -8.26 -3.70
N HIS A 403 24.62 -8.57 -2.62
CA HIS A 403 23.21 -8.94 -2.69
C HIS A 403 22.36 -7.74 -3.10
N ILE A 404 22.50 -6.62 -2.41
CA ILE A 404 21.77 -5.37 -2.68
C ILE A 404 22.11 -4.82 -4.07
N GLN A 405 23.38 -4.95 -4.53
CA GLN A 405 23.76 -4.53 -5.88
C GLN A 405 22.90 -5.24 -6.95
N ARG A 406 22.66 -6.55 -6.83
CA ARG A 406 21.81 -7.29 -7.79
C ARG A 406 20.35 -6.79 -7.76
N THR A 407 19.85 -6.44 -6.59
CA THR A 407 18.50 -5.86 -6.44
C THR A 407 18.43 -4.49 -7.09
N VAL A 408 19.44 -3.64 -6.88
CA VAL A 408 19.58 -2.32 -7.52
C VAL A 408 19.71 -2.44 -9.03
N ASP A 409 20.51 -3.40 -9.52
CA ASP A 409 20.66 -3.63 -10.97
C ASP A 409 19.35 -4.06 -11.61
N GLY A 410 18.57 -4.91 -10.91
CA GLY A 410 17.22 -5.29 -11.33
C GLY A 410 16.26 -4.10 -11.42
N ALA A 411 16.25 -3.23 -10.40
CA ALA A 411 15.44 -2.03 -10.40
C ALA A 411 15.88 -1.01 -11.48
N ASN A 412 17.19 -0.88 -11.68
CA ASN A 412 17.75 -0.02 -12.73
C ASN A 412 17.38 -0.50 -14.14
N ALA A 413 17.20 -1.79 -14.37
CA ALA A 413 16.79 -2.32 -15.66
C ALA A 413 15.33 -1.95 -16.02
N ALA A 414 14.50 -1.62 -15.03
CA ALA A 414 13.10 -1.27 -15.22
C ALA A 414 12.86 0.24 -15.48
N VAL A 415 13.91 1.08 -15.35
CA VAL A 415 13.80 2.54 -15.49
C VAL A 415 14.75 3.07 -16.56
N SER A 416 14.52 4.32 -17.02
CA SER A 416 15.39 4.94 -18.01
C SER A 416 16.79 5.19 -17.43
N ARG A 417 17.81 5.29 -18.30
CA ARG A 417 19.20 5.53 -17.89
C ARG A 417 19.39 6.76 -16.99
N ALA A 418 18.59 7.77 -17.15
CA ALA A 418 18.65 8.99 -16.35
C ALA A 418 18.07 8.80 -14.93
N GLU A 419 17.20 7.83 -14.76
CA GLU A 419 16.53 7.49 -13.49
C GLU A 419 17.29 6.41 -12.71
N GLN A 420 18.32 5.80 -13.31
CA GLN A 420 19.09 4.75 -12.65
C GLN A 420 19.90 5.29 -11.48
N VAL A 421 19.84 4.56 -10.37
CA VAL A 421 20.67 4.79 -9.21
C VAL A 421 22.10 4.34 -9.51
N ARG A 422 23.06 5.27 -9.39
CA ARG A 422 24.49 5.01 -9.69
C ARG A 422 25.29 4.61 -8.45
N ARG A 423 24.89 5.09 -7.27
CA ARG A 423 25.53 4.78 -6.00
C ARG A 423 24.48 4.55 -4.92
N PHE A 424 24.77 3.69 -4.00
CA PHE A 424 23.93 3.47 -2.85
C PHE A 424 24.75 3.23 -1.59
N ILE A 425 24.16 3.47 -0.45
CA ILE A 425 24.63 3.05 0.87
C ILE A 425 23.60 2.13 1.50
N VAL A 426 24.10 1.20 2.31
CA VAL A 426 23.26 0.30 3.10
C VAL A 426 23.36 0.71 4.55
N LEU A 427 22.22 0.98 5.16
CA LEU A 427 22.14 1.39 6.56
C LEU A 427 21.30 0.41 7.38
N MET A 428 21.70 0.21 8.62
CA MET A 428 20.82 -0.30 9.66
C MET A 428 20.33 0.91 10.46
N ALA A 429 19.06 1.23 10.33
CA ALA A 429 18.41 2.27 11.10
C ALA A 429 16.99 1.80 11.43
N VAL A 430 16.50 2.18 12.59
CA VAL A 430 15.14 1.88 13.01
C VAL A 430 14.37 3.19 13.13
N PRO A 431 13.66 3.60 12.08
CA PRO A 431 12.78 4.75 12.15
C PRO A 431 11.73 4.56 13.25
N SER A 432 11.38 5.62 13.97
CA SER A 432 10.43 5.58 15.07
C SER A 432 9.46 6.78 15.04
N GLU A 433 8.37 6.68 15.81
CA GLU A 433 7.46 7.80 16.04
C GLU A 433 8.08 8.83 16.97
N ASP A 434 8.88 8.40 17.95
CA ASP A 434 9.49 9.25 18.98
C ASP A 434 10.47 10.25 18.37
N ASP A 435 11.22 9.86 17.33
CA ASP A 435 12.13 10.74 16.61
C ASP A 435 11.49 11.42 15.40
N ARG A 436 10.18 11.24 15.21
CA ARG A 436 9.37 11.78 14.12
C ARG A 436 9.75 11.29 12.74
N THR A 437 10.50 10.22 12.60
CA THR A 437 10.84 9.64 11.31
C THR A 437 9.73 8.72 10.77
N LEU A 438 8.80 8.27 11.64
CA LEU A 438 7.57 7.59 11.24
C LEU A 438 6.32 8.42 11.52
N THR A 439 5.27 8.13 10.77
CA THR A 439 3.91 8.54 11.09
C THR A 439 3.27 7.54 12.07
N PRO A 440 2.16 7.90 12.76
CA PRO A 440 1.39 6.94 13.58
C PRO A 440 0.87 5.73 12.79
N THR A 441 0.84 5.80 11.46
CA THR A 441 0.49 4.70 10.56
C THR A 441 1.72 3.96 10.04
N LEU A 442 2.87 4.12 10.70
CA LEU A 442 4.16 3.48 10.39
C LEU A 442 4.71 3.78 8.99
N LYS A 443 4.33 4.90 8.37
CA LYS A 443 4.91 5.36 7.11
C LYS A 443 6.12 6.23 7.38
N LEU A 444 7.20 6.01 6.61
CA LEU A 444 8.42 6.80 6.71
C LEU A 444 8.17 8.27 6.31
N ARG A 445 8.60 9.20 7.15
CA ARG A 445 8.66 10.62 6.84
C ARG A 445 9.98 10.90 6.15
N ARG A 446 9.98 10.79 4.82
CA ARG A 446 11.17 10.87 3.96
C ARG A 446 12.11 12.02 4.32
N THR A 447 11.59 13.24 4.36
CA THR A 447 12.39 14.45 4.64
C THR A 447 13.03 14.39 6.02
N GLU A 448 12.26 14.04 7.05
CA GLU A 448 12.75 13.94 8.41
C GLU A 448 13.84 12.87 8.53
N PHE A 449 13.61 11.71 7.94
CA PHE A 449 14.59 10.63 7.95
C PHE A 449 15.87 11.02 7.19
N LEU A 450 15.76 11.60 5.99
CA LEU A 450 16.93 12.02 5.22
C LEU A 450 17.75 13.10 5.94
N ASN A 451 17.10 13.96 6.75
CA ASN A 451 17.80 14.92 7.60
C ASN A 451 18.64 14.22 8.68
N THR A 452 18.15 13.12 9.27
CA THR A 452 18.91 12.38 10.28
C THR A 452 20.14 11.69 9.70
N VAL A 453 20.07 11.21 8.46
CA VAL A 453 21.15 10.49 7.77
C VAL A 453 21.90 11.36 6.75
N ALA A 454 21.79 12.69 6.84
CA ALA A 454 22.31 13.63 5.85
C ALA A 454 23.82 13.47 5.58
N HIS A 455 24.61 13.13 6.61
CA HIS A 455 26.04 12.89 6.46
C HIS A 455 26.34 11.65 5.58
N HIS A 456 25.55 10.59 5.68
CA HIS A 456 25.65 9.43 4.80
C HIS A 456 25.25 9.77 3.36
N VAL A 457 24.17 10.53 3.19
CA VAL A 457 23.77 11.04 1.85
C VAL A 457 24.87 11.86 1.21
N HIS A 458 25.54 12.71 1.99
CA HIS A 458 26.65 13.53 1.50
C HIS A 458 27.82 12.69 0.98
N GLN A 459 28.14 11.58 1.63
CA GLN A 459 29.20 10.65 1.20
C GLN A 459 28.95 10.02 -0.16
N LEU A 460 27.69 9.86 -0.60
CA LEU A 460 27.33 9.31 -1.92
C LEU A 460 27.85 10.15 -3.08
N TYR A 461 28.08 11.46 -2.84
CA TYR A 461 28.52 12.43 -3.84
C TYR A 461 29.95 12.93 -3.63
N GLN A 462 30.62 12.50 -2.54
CA GLN A 462 32.05 12.80 -2.30
C GLN A 462 32.91 11.89 -3.19
N GLY A 463 33.74 12.45 -4.03
CA GLY A 463 34.69 11.74 -4.89
C GLY A 463 34.72 12.18 -6.34
N GLU A 464 33.81 13.07 -6.77
CA GLU A 464 33.84 13.64 -8.14
C GLU A 464 34.50 15.02 -8.25
N ASN A 465 34.92 15.64 -7.12
CA ASN A 465 35.59 16.93 -7.10
C ASN A 465 37.14 16.82 -7.22
N GLN A 466 37.67 15.65 -7.61
CA GLN A 466 39.11 15.45 -7.82
C GLN A 466 39.43 14.82 -9.18
N SER A 467 38.82 15.32 -10.23
CA SER A 467 39.32 15.04 -11.60
C SER A 467 39.04 16.19 -12.54
#